data_f25f1d7dfa953c69696de71824b84fe0
#
_entry.id   f25f1d7dfa953c69696de71824b84fe0
#
_cell.length_a   1.000
_cell.length_b   1.000
_cell.length_c   1.000
_cell.angle_alpha   90.00
_cell.angle_beta   90.00
_cell.angle_gamma   90.00
#
_symmetry.space_group_name_H-M   'P 1'
#
loop_
_entity.id
_entity.type
_entity.pdbx_description
1 polymer ?
#
loop_
_entity_poly.entity_id
_entity_poly.type
_entity_poly.pdbx_seq_one_letter_code
_entity_poly.pdbx_strand_id
1 'polypeptide(L)'
;IEKPDASDQLDFETELAVVIGTRGRNISEADALSHVAGYTILNEGSIRDWQKRGAQNAPGKNFYHSGSMGPWMVTADEIPDPSALTITTRLNNAPMQEGSTDMMIYNIPFLISYFSQMTWLEPGDIIATGSPSGSGGSRDPQLWMKSGDRLEAEISQIGTLQNTVENQLS
;
A
#
# COMPACT_ATOMS: atom_id res chain seq x y z
N ILE A 1 -0.78 -5.44 13.35
CA ILE A 1 -1.64 -4.27 13.06
C ILE A 1 -2.48 -4.00 14.31
N GLU A 2 -2.57 -2.73 14.71
CA GLU A 2 -3.34 -2.31 15.87
C GLU A 2 -4.69 -1.72 15.46
N LYS A 3 -5.79 -2.28 16.00
CA LYS A 3 -7.12 -1.71 15.85
C LYS A 3 -7.31 -0.64 16.93
N PRO A 4 -7.47 0.65 16.57
CA PRO A 4 -7.62 1.71 17.54
C PRO A 4 -8.99 1.63 18.25
N ASP A 5 -9.04 1.98 19.53
CA ASP A 5 -10.29 2.09 20.28
C ASP A 5 -11.20 3.21 19.77
N ALA A 6 -10.62 4.19 19.07
CA ALA A 6 -11.34 5.34 18.51
C ALA A 6 -12.25 4.99 17.34
N SER A 7 -12.18 3.77 16.77
CA SER A 7 -12.96 3.37 15.60
C SER A 7 -13.11 1.86 15.45
N ASP A 8 -14.27 1.45 14.94
CA ASP A 8 -14.53 0.08 14.50
C ASP A 8 -14.39 -0.12 12.99
N GLN A 9 -13.85 0.88 12.24
CA GLN A 9 -13.77 0.85 10.79
C GLN A 9 -12.33 0.74 10.29
N LEU A 10 -11.53 -0.17 10.87
CA LEU A 10 -10.20 -0.50 10.37
C LEU A 10 -10.31 -1.36 9.10
N ASP A 11 -9.76 -0.87 8.01
CA ASP A 11 -9.78 -1.47 6.68
C ASP A 11 -8.37 -1.76 6.16
N PHE A 12 -8.27 -2.63 5.17
CA PHE A 12 -7.04 -3.06 4.51
C PHE A 12 -6.95 -2.49 3.09
N GLU A 13 -5.73 -2.16 2.65
CA GLU A 13 -5.39 -1.74 1.28
C GLU A 13 -4.00 -2.28 0.94
N THR A 14 -3.96 -3.39 0.18
CA THR A 14 -2.69 -3.93 -0.30
C THR A 14 -2.22 -3.15 -1.51
N GLU A 15 -1.01 -2.61 -1.42
CA GLU A 15 -0.40 -1.77 -2.44
C GLU A 15 1.02 -2.23 -2.76
N LEU A 16 1.42 -2.06 -4.01
CA LEU A 16 2.84 -2.06 -4.35
C LEU A 16 3.46 -0.77 -3.80
N ALA A 17 4.51 -0.90 -3.02
CA ALA A 17 5.30 0.22 -2.54
C ALA A 17 6.58 0.33 -3.36
N VAL A 18 6.82 1.50 -3.96
CA VAL A 18 8.02 1.81 -4.74
C VAL A 18 9.01 2.54 -3.83
N VAL A 19 10.21 2.00 -3.70
CA VAL A 19 11.29 2.62 -2.89
C VAL A 19 12.25 3.36 -3.82
N ILE A 20 12.42 4.66 -3.57
CA ILE A 20 13.37 5.50 -4.33
C ILE A 20 14.80 5.17 -3.91
N GLY A 21 15.68 5.04 -4.88
CA GLY A 21 17.11 4.75 -4.67
C GLY A 21 18.05 5.86 -5.14
N THR A 22 17.64 6.59 -6.15
CA THR A 22 18.43 7.69 -6.70
C THR A 22 17.68 9.00 -6.56
N ARG A 23 18.33 9.99 -5.94
CA ARG A 23 17.77 11.33 -5.75
C ARG A 23 17.42 11.97 -7.08
N GLY A 24 16.24 12.61 -7.17
CA GLY A 24 15.83 13.31 -8.38
C GLY A 24 14.72 14.33 -8.16
N ARG A 25 14.60 15.25 -9.12
CA ARG A 25 13.52 16.22 -9.22
C ARG A 25 13.19 16.49 -10.67
N ASN A 26 11.92 16.73 -11.00
CA ASN A 26 11.43 16.90 -12.38
C ASN A 26 11.86 15.70 -13.28
N ILE A 27 11.74 14.50 -12.73
CA ILE A 27 12.10 13.24 -13.41
C ILE A 27 11.11 13.02 -14.56
N SER A 28 11.61 12.71 -15.75
CA SER A 28 10.74 12.32 -16.86
C SER A 28 10.17 10.90 -16.62
N GLU A 29 9.00 10.59 -17.20
CA GLU A 29 8.46 9.22 -17.13
C GLU A 29 9.43 8.21 -17.77
N ALA A 30 10.17 8.61 -18.80
CA ALA A 30 11.14 7.75 -19.48
C ALA A 30 12.33 7.35 -18.56
N ASP A 31 12.71 8.23 -17.63
CA ASP A 31 13.84 8.02 -16.72
C ASP A 31 13.38 7.48 -15.34
N ALA A 32 12.08 7.47 -15.07
CA ALA A 32 11.52 7.24 -13.73
C ALA A 32 12.01 5.95 -13.08
N LEU A 33 12.01 4.83 -13.80
CA LEU A 33 12.40 3.54 -13.24
C LEU A 33 13.90 3.48 -12.88
N SER A 34 14.76 4.31 -13.46
CA SER A 34 16.17 4.40 -13.10
C SER A 34 16.39 5.01 -11.69
N HIS A 35 15.37 5.62 -11.11
CA HIS A 35 15.41 6.18 -9.76
C HIS A 35 14.92 5.19 -8.69
N VAL A 36 14.44 4.00 -9.06
CA VAL A 36 13.88 3.00 -8.14
C VAL A 36 14.97 2.09 -7.59
N ALA A 37 15.03 1.95 -6.26
CA ALA A 37 15.88 0.95 -5.60
C ALA A 37 15.25 -0.45 -5.62
N GLY A 38 13.93 -0.50 -5.45
CA GLY A 38 13.19 -1.76 -5.38
C GLY A 38 11.74 -1.58 -5.01
N TYR A 39 11.11 -2.71 -4.72
CA TYR A 39 9.67 -2.81 -4.47
C TYR A 39 9.41 -3.63 -3.21
N THR A 40 8.35 -3.29 -2.50
CA THR A 40 7.87 -4.05 -1.35
C THR A 40 6.35 -3.99 -1.28
N ILE A 41 5.77 -4.66 -0.31
CA ILE A 41 4.32 -4.65 -0.08
C ILE A 41 4.01 -3.65 1.02
N LEU A 42 3.00 -2.81 0.82
CA LEU A 42 2.38 -1.98 1.83
C LEU A 42 0.94 -2.45 2.05
N ASN A 43 0.54 -2.65 3.30
CA ASN A 43 -0.86 -2.57 3.67
C ASN A 43 -1.11 -1.18 4.26
N GLU A 44 -1.76 -0.31 3.52
CA GLU A 44 -2.18 1.00 4.01
C GLU A 44 -3.44 0.84 4.87
N GLY A 45 -3.25 0.58 6.16
CA GLY A 45 -4.34 0.43 7.11
C GLY A 45 -5.14 1.72 7.26
N SER A 46 -6.44 1.63 6.96
CA SER A 46 -7.30 2.80 6.83
C SER A 46 -8.40 2.81 7.87
N ILE A 47 -8.52 3.88 8.63
CA ILE A 47 -9.61 4.11 9.57
C ILE A 47 -10.68 4.93 8.84
N ARG A 48 -11.69 4.24 8.27
CA ARG A 48 -12.56 4.83 7.24
C ARG A 48 -13.44 5.98 7.71
N ASP A 49 -13.97 5.92 8.92
CA ASP A 49 -14.75 7.03 9.49
C ASP A 49 -13.89 8.28 9.76
N TRP A 50 -12.59 8.10 10.06
CA TRP A 50 -11.65 9.21 10.19
C TRP A 50 -11.18 9.74 8.84
N GLN A 51 -10.97 8.87 7.87
CA GLN A 51 -10.64 9.26 6.50
C GLN A 51 -11.70 10.20 5.90
N LYS A 52 -12.98 9.96 6.23
CA LYS A 52 -14.13 10.69 5.66
C LYS A 52 -14.53 11.95 6.44
N ARG A 53 -13.85 12.30 7.52
CA ARG A 53 -14.20 13.47 8.37
C ARG A 53 -13.94 14.82 7.70
N GLY A 54 -13.14 14.87 6.65
CA GLY A 54 -12.80 16.11 5.97
C GLY A 54 -12.38 15.90 4.52
N ALA A 55 -11.83 16.95 3.91
CA ALA A 55 -11.33 16.89 2.53
C ALA A 55 -9.99 16.13 2.40
N GLN A 56 -9.30 15.88 3.50
CA GLN A 56 -8.00 15.23 3.53
C GLN A 56 -8.13 13.81 4.07
N ASN A 57 -7.59 12.83 3.35
CA ASN A 57 -7.60 11.41 3.76
C ASN A 57 -6.63 11.09 4.89
N ALA A 58 -5.61 11.94 5.08
CA ALA A 58 -4.52 11.72 6.03
C ALA A 58 -4.94 11.33 7.46
N PRO A 59 -6.00 11.90 8.07
CA PRO A 59 -6.42 11.49 9.42
C PRO A 59 -6.76 10.00 9.54
N GLY A 60 -7.27 9.38 8.48
CA GLY A 60 -7.59 7.94 8.47
C GLY A 60 -6.40 7.04 8.16
N LYS A 61 -5.26 7.58 7.75
CA LYS A 61 -4.08 6.85 7.28
C LYS A 61 -2.90 6.89 8.26
N ASN A 62 -3.03 7.58 9.40
CA ASN A 62 -1.93 7.87 10.31
C ASN A 62 -2.17 7.42 11.75
N PHE A 63 -3.02 6.43 11.96
CA PHE A 63 -3.13 5.81 13.27
C PHE A 63 -1.90 4.97 13.57
N TYR A 64 -1.51 4.97 14.83
CA TYR A 64 -0.36 4.19 15.28
C TYR A 64 -0.55 2.71 14.93
N HIS A 65 0.43 2.11 14.31
CA HIS A 65 0.46 0.72 13.87
C HIS A 65 -0.77 0.22 13.07
N SER A 66 -1.53 1.12 12.42
CA SER A 66 -2.68 0.71 11.60
C SER A 66 -2.27 0.06 10.28
N GLY A 67 -1.10 0.41 9.74
CA GLY A 67 -0.53 -0.16 8.52
C GLY A 67 0.69 -1.03 8.77
N SER A 68 1.21 -1.64 7.70
CA SER A 68 2.41 -2.47 7.74
C SER A 68 3.10 -2.49 6.39
N MET A 69 4.43 -2.70 6.38
CA MET A 69 5.23 -2.78 5.16
C MET A 69 6.25 -3.92 5.28
N GLY A 70 6.49 -4.64 4.17
CA GLY A 70 7.40 -5.76 4.10
C GLY A 70 6.91 -6.84 3.12
N PRO A 71 7.33 -8.12 3.27
CA PRO A 71 8.22 -8.65 4.33
C PRO A 71 9.67 -8.24 4.13
N TRP A 72 10.09 -7.90 2.91
CA TRP A 72 11.39 -7.40 2.48
C TRP A 72 11.24 -6.52 1.24
N MET A 73 12.28 -5.83 0.88
CA MET A 73 12.39 -5.14 -0.41
C MET A 73 13.07 -6.06 -1.40
N VAL A 74 12.47 -6.21 -2.59
CA VAL A 74 13.09 -6.83 -3.77
C VAL A 74 13.68 -5.73 -4.63
N THR A 75 14.93 -5.88 -5.04
CA THR A 75 15.62 -4.85 -5.82
C THR A 75 15.07 -4.72 -7.24
N ALA A 76 15.21 -3.55 -7.84
CA ALA A 76 14.61 -3.25 -9.15
C ALA A 76 15.16 -4.12 -10.28
N ASP A 77 16.37 -4.63 -10.17
CA ASP A 77 16.98 -5.55 -11.14
C ASP A 77 16.38 -6.96 -11.10
N GLU A 78 15.83 -7.38 -9.95
CA GLU A 78 15.07 -8.63 -9.82
C GLU A 78 13.63 -8.51 -10.32
N ILE A 79 13.07 -7.28 -10.38
CA ILE A 79 11.74 -6.99 -10.93
C ILE A 79 11.90 -5.94 -12.05
N PRO A 80 12.39 -6.34 -13.23
CA PRO A 80 12.66 -5.39 -14.31
C PRO A 80 11.37 -4.81 -14.94
N ASP A 81 10.25 -5.49 -14.79
CA ASP A 81 8.93 -5.02 -15.22
C ASP A 81 7.91 -5.03 -14.05
N PRO A 82 7.77 -3.91 -13.34
CA PRO A 82 6.81 -3.81 -12.24
C PRO A 82 5.35 -3.69 -12.70
N SER A 83 5.06 -3.62 -13.99
CA SER A 83 3.70 -3.53 -14.53
C SER A 83 2.99 -4.89 -14.65
N ALA A 84 3.68 -6.00 -14.41
CA ALA A 84 3.16 -7.36 -14.60
C ALA A 84 3.00 -8.16 -13.28
N LEU A 85 2.86 -7.47 -12.15
CA LEU A 85 2.74 -8.12 -10.84
C LEU A 85 1.27 -8.33 -10.47
N THR A 86 0.96 -9.51 -9.92
CA THR A 86 -0.37 -9.78 -9.34
C THR A 86 -0.41 -9.39 -7.88
N ILE A 87 -1.55 -8.81 -7.45
CA ILE A 87 -1.81 -8.38 -6.08
C ILE A 87 -2.99 -9.17 -5.53
N THR A 88 -2.83 -9.79 -4.37
CA THR A 88 -3.91 -10.52 -3.69
C THR A 88 -3.92 -10.17 -2.21
N THR A 89 -5.09 -9.84 -1.69
CA THR A 89 -5.33 -9.67 -0.25
C THR A 89 -6.22 -10.79 0.25
N ARG A 90 -5.87 -11.41 1.38
CA ARG A 90 -6.72 -12.38 2.08
C ARG A 90 -6.94 -11.93 3.52
N LEU A 91 -8.18 -12.04 3.98
CA LEU A 91 -8.51 -11.88 5.39
C LEU A 91 -9.08 -13.20 5.91
N ASN A 92 -8.42 -13.78 6.92
CA ASN A 92 -8.76 -15.11 7.46
C ASN A 92 -8.85 -16.19 6.35
N ASN A 93 -7.90 -16.20 5.44
CA ASN A 93 -7.80 -17.04 4.24
C ASN A 93 -8.86 -16.76 3.15
N ALA A 94 -9.84 -15.89 3.37
CA ALA A 94 -10.81 -15.52 2.35
C ALA A 94 -10.23 -14.44 1.41
N PRO A 95 -10.33 -14.58 0.07
CA PRO A 95 -9.83 -13.57 -0.85
C PRO A 95 -10.69 -12.29 -0.76
N MET A 96 -10.02 -11.16 -0.70
CA MET A 96 -10.63 -9.84 -0.52
C MET A 96 -10.36 -8.91 -1.70
N GLN A 97 -9.10 -8.71 -2.06
CA GLN A 97 -8.69 -7.90 -3.20
C GLN A 97 -7.90 -8.78 -4.15
N GLU A 98 -8.15 -8.63 -5.44
CA GLU A 98 -7.40 -9.29 -6.51
C GLU A 98 -7.21 -8.28 -7.65
N GLY A 99 -6.00 -8.17 -8.15
CA GLY A 99 -5.66 -7.25 -9.23
C GLY A 99 -4.26 -7.48 -9.77
N SER A 100 -3.87 -6.61 -10.68
CA SER A 100 -2.54 -6.60 -11.27
C SER A 100 -2.06 -5.14 -11.41
N THR A 101 -0.75 -4.95 -11.38
CA THR A 101 -0.16 -3.61 -11.50
C THR A 101 -0.38 -2.95 -12.86
N ASP A 102 -0.70 -3.71 -13.91
CA ASP A 102 -1.13 -3.17 -15.21
C ASP A 102 -2.52 -2.50 -15.18
N MET A 103 -3.30 -2.75 -14.11
CA MET A 103 -4.60 -2.11 -13.90
C MET A 103 -4.49 -0.73 -13.22
N MET A 104 -3.30 -0.27 -12.86
CA MET A 104 -3.10 1.04 -12.25
C MET A 104 -3.63 2.15 -13.16
N ILE A 105 -4.45 3.07 -12.60
CA ILE A 105 -4.92 4.26 -13.31
C ILE A 105 -3.74 5.17 -13.66
N TYR A 106 -2.80 5.33 -12.73
CA TYR A 106 -1.54 6.02 -12.91
C TYR A 106 -0.41 5.01 -12.69
N ASN A 107 0.37 4.75 -13.72
CA ASN A 107 1.49 3.81 -13.63
C ASN A 107 2.66 4.39 -12.81
N ILE A 108 3.61 3.52 -12.44
CA ILE A 108 4.76 3.91 -11.61
C ILE A 108 5.59 5.05 -12.23
N PRO A 109 5.94 5.03 -13.52
CA PRO A 109 6.64 6.15 -14.16
C PRO A 109 5.91 7.48 -14.02
N PHE A 110 4.59 7.50 -14.23
CA PHE A 110 3.77 8.70 -14.03
C PHE A 110 3.83 9.19 -12.57
N LEU A 111 3.66 8.29 -11.58
CA LEU A 111 3.69 8.67 -10.16
C LEU A 111 5.03 9.31 -9.78
N ILE A 112 6.16 8.70 -10.17
CA ILE A 112 7.49 9.24 -9.90
C ILE A 112 7.66 10.62 -10.57
N SER A 113 7.28 10.73 -11.84
CA SER A 113 7.34 12.01 -12.55
C SER A 113 6.49 13.07 -11.86
N TYR A 114 5.25 12.73 -11.50
CA TYR A 114 4.31 13.65 -10.86
C TYR A 114 4.82 14.15 -9.50
N PHE A 115 5.22 13.26 -8.60
CA PHE A 115 5.71 13.64 -7.28
C PHE A 115 7.03 14.41 -7.32
N SER A 116 7.90 14.08 -8.26
CA SER A 116 9.19 14.76 -8.43
C SER A 116 9.06 16.22 -8.92
N GLN A 117 7.90 16.62 -9.44
CA GLN A 117 7.62 18.02 -9.76
C GLN A 117 7.34 18.85 -8.50
N MET A 118 6.74 18.25 -7.49
CA MET A 118 6.39 18.94 -6.24
C MET A 118 7.59 19.06 -5.29
N THR A 119 8.42 18.02 -5.21
CA THR A 119 9.54 17.95 -4.27
C THR A 119 10.72 17.19 -4.87
N TRP A 120 11.86 17.23 -4.18
CA TRP A 120 12.91 16.24 -4.41
C TRP A 120 12.44 14.88 -3.89
N LEU A 121 12.63 13.84 -4.69
CA LEU A 121 12.57 12.47 -4.21
C LEU A 121 13.96 12.07 -3.73
N GLU A 122 14.05 11.58 -2.50
CA GLU A 122 15.31 11.21 -1.85
C GLU A 122 15.41 9.67 -1.72
N PRO A 123 16.62 9.10 -1.68
CA PRO A 123 16.78 7.68 -1.39
C PRO A 123 16.10 7.29 -0.08
N GLY A 124 15.24 6.27 -0.16
CA GLY A 124 14.42 5.81 0.97
C GLY A 124 13.01 6.37 1.00
N ASP A 125 12.67 7.36 0.15
CA ASP A 125 11.27 7.77 -0.03
C ASP A 125 10.46 6.60 -0.58
N ILE A 126 9.21 6.50 -0.13
CA ILE A 126 8.28 5.43 -0.51
C ILE A 126 7.05 6.02 -1.17
N ILE A 127 6.72 5.50 -2.35
CA ILE A 127 5.49 5.84 -3.05
C ILE A 127 4.51 4.66 -2.90
N ALA A 128 3.40 4.90 -2.22
CA ALA A 128 2.24 4.01 -2.20
C ALA A 128 1.46 4.18 -3.50
N THR A 129 1.22 3.09 -4.23
CA THR A 129 0.74 3.17 -5.62
C THR A 129 -0.77 3.01 -5.77
N GLY A 130 -1.47 2.79 -4.68
CA GLY A 130 -2.91 2.50 -4.67
C GLY A 130 -3.21 1.01 -4.68
N SER A 131 -4.37 0.67 -4.14
CA SER A 131 -4.82 -0.71 -3.99
C SER A 131 -5.88 -1.10 -5.04
N PRO A 132 -5.98 -2.38 -5.43
CA PRO A 132 -7.07 -2.87 -6.25
C PRO A 132 -8.42 -2.77 -5.52
N SER A 133 -9.51 -2.92 -6.25
CA SER A 133 -10.86 -2.95 -5.69
C SER A 133 -11.05 -4.09 -4.68
N GLY A 134 -12.05 -3.98 -3.80
CA GLY A 134 -12.42 -5.04 -2.85
C GLY A 134 -12.00 -4.79 -1.41
N SER A 135 -11.57 -3.56 -1.06
CA SER A 135 -11.38 -3.16 0.34
C SER A 135 -12.66 -3.35 1.15
N GLY A 136 -12.54 -3.52 2.45
CA GLY A 136 -13.68 -3.80 3.33
C GLY A 136 -14.76 -2.73 3.30
N GLY A 137 -14.34 -1.47 3.22
CA GLY A 137 -15.25 -0.32 3.14
C GLY A 137 -16.05 -0.21 1.82
N SER A 138 -15.61 -0.87 0.76
CA SER A 138 -16.28 -0.89 -0.54
C SER A 138 -17.30 -2.03 -0.69
N ARG A 139 -17.39 -2.92 0.30
CA ARG A 139 -18.26 -4.10 0.27
C ARG A 139 -19.69 -3.80 0.73
N ASP A 140 -20.61 -4.66 0.36
CA ASP A 140 -22.00 -4.67 0.86
C ASP A 140 -22.37 -6.10 1.30
N PRO A 141 -22.51 -6.36 2.61
CA PRO A 141 -22.25 -5.44 3.72
C PRO A 141 -20.76 -5.09 3.87
N GLN A 142 -20.45 -3.92 4.46
CA GLN A 142 -19.09 -3.51 4.77
C GLN A 142 -18.41 -4.48 5.73
N LEU A 143 -17.11 -4.67 5.55
CA LEU A 143 -16.29 -5.57 6.37
C LEU A 143 -15.13 -4.79 6.99
N TRP A 144 -14.98 -4.92 8.30
CA TRP A 144 -13.90 -4.29 9.07
C TRP A 144 -13.04 -5.32 9.78
N MET A 145 -11.75 -5.08 9.79
CA MET A 145 -10.82 -5.91 10.56
C MET A 145 -11.04 -5.74 12.05
N LYS A 146 -10.91 -6.83 12.79
CA LYS A 146 -11.06 -6.89 14.24
C LYS A 146 -9.95 -7.71 14.88
N SER A 147 -9.77 -7.56 16.16
CA SER A 147 -8.78 -8.34 16.92
C SER A 147 -8.94 -9.84 16.69
N GLY A 148 -7.83 -10.50 16.43
CA GLY A 148 -7.74 -11.91 16.08
C GLY A 148 -7.78 -12.21 14.58
N ASP A 149 -8.13 -11.23 13.73
CA ASP A 149 -8.06 -11.41 12.28
C ASP A 149 -6.62 -11.54 11.79
N ARG A 150 -6.43 -12.36 10.74
CA ARG A 150 -5.17 -12.53 10.04
C ARG A 150 -5.28 -11.94 8.64
N LEU A 151 -4.47 -10.94 8.37
CA LEU A 151 -4.34 -10.30 7.06
C LEU A 151 -3.11 -10.85 6.34
N GLU A 152 -3.27 -11.19 5.06
CA GLU A 152 -2.21 -11.57 4.15
C GLU A 152 -2.29 -10.67 2.91
N ALA A 153 -1.22 -9.93 2.66
CA ALA A 153 -1.04 -9.12 1.47
C ALA A 153 0.07 -9.77 0.62
N GLU A 154 -0.27 -10.27 -0.56
CA GLU A 154 0.63 -10.99 -1.44
C GLU A 154 0.83 -10.22 -2.73
N ILE A 155 2.09 -10.06 -3.15
CA ILE A 155 2.44 -9.56 -4.49
C ILE A 155 3.41 -10.55 -5.11
N SER A 156 3.09 -10.98 -6.34
CA SER A 156 3.96 -11.91 -7.08
C SER A 156 5.39 -11.36 -7.20
N GLN A 157 6.39 -12.24 -7.17
CA GLN A 157 7.82 -11.93 -7.18
C GLN A 157 8.34 -11.22 -5.91
N ILE A 158 7.47 -10.73 -5.01
CA ILE A 158 7.88 -10.15 -3.74
C ILE A 158 7.64 -11.11 -2.58
N GLY A 159 6.44 -11.71 -2.49
CA GLY A 159 6.09 -12.63 -1.42
C GLY A 159 4.80 -12.24 -0.71
N THR A 160 4.71 -12.57 0.59
CA THR A 160 3.50 -12.34 1.38
C THR A 160 3.84 -11.61 2.68
N LEU A 161 3.26 -10.44 2.86
CA LEU A 161 3.25 -9.71 4.12
C LEU A 161 2.08 -10.23 4.98
N GLN A 162 2.38 -10.73 6.17
CA GLN A 162 1.38 -11.30 7.07
C GLN A 162 1.31 -10.52 8.36
N ASN A 163 0.09 -10.23 8.81
CA ASN A 163 -0.16 -9.54 10.06
C ASN A 163 -1.35 -10.16 10.81
N THR A 164 -1.26 -10.16 12.14
CA THR A 164 -2.41 -10.34 13.02
C THR A 164 -2.91 -8.98 13.46
N VAL A 165 -4.22 -8.83 13.56
CA VAL A 165 -4.86 -7.64 14.12
C VAL A 165 -5.02 -7.81 15.62
N GLU A 166 -4.59 -6.81 16.38
CA GLU A 166 -4.74 -6.77 17.84
C GLU A 166 -5.48 -5.49 18.25
N ASN A 167 -6.11 -5.51 19.40
CA ASN A 167 -6.69 -4.28 19.95
C ASN A 167 -5.56 -3.35 20.42
N GLN A 168 -5.85 -2.06 20.43
CA GLN A 168 -4.97 -1.05 20.97
C GLN A 168 -4.51 -1.44 22.38
N LEU A 169 -3.19 -1.37 22.60
CA LEU A 169 -2.62 -1.55 23.93
C LEU A 169 -2.87 -0.28 24.74
N SER A 170 -3.42 -0.45 25.94
CA SER A 170 -3.68 0.63 26.89
C SER A 170 -2.41 1.11 27.59
#